data_d7829faf2ddbcd66deb645af954938af
#
_entry.id   d7829faf2ddbcd66deb645af954938af
#
_cell.length_a   1.000
_cell.length_b   1.000
_cell.length_c   1.000
_cell.angle_alpha   90.00
_cell.angle_beta   90.00
_cell.angle_gamma   90.00
#
_symmetry.space_group_name_H-M   'P 1'
#
loop_
_entity.id
_entity.type
_entity.pdbx_description
1 polymer ?
#
loop_
_entity_poly.entity_id
_entity_poly.type
_entity_poly.pdbx_seq_one_letter_code
_entity_poly.pdbx_strand_id
1 'polypeptide(L)' 'MEVDIVITRGRDTWGVEVTASATVSPADGSGLRRLAEQCGKDFKGGVLFHSGVSTLPMADPRFLAVPLAKLWNM' A
#
# COMPACT_ATOMS: atom_id res chain seq x y z
N MET A 1 -8.14 -11.42 -1.52
CA MET A 1 -7.42 -10.19 -1.18
C MET A 1 -6.30 -10.48 -0.22
N GLU A 2 -5.16 -9.94 -0.48
CA GLU A 2 -4.03 -10.17 0.39
C GLU A 2 -3.25 -8.88 0.58
N VAL A 3 -2.95 -8.61 1.85
CA VAL A 3 -1.96 -7.61 2.21
C VAL A 3 -0.74 -8.39 2.67
N ASP A 4 0.39 -8.17 2.00
CA ASP A 4 1.58 -8.97 2.26
C ASP A 4 2.13 -8.76 3.65
N ILE A 5 2.08 -7.53 4.14
CA ILE A 5 2.59 -7.19 5.46
C ILE A 5 1.61 -6.23 6.14
N VAL A 6 1.30 -6.52 7.39
CA VAL A 6 0.53 -5.62 8.24
C VAL A 6 1.44 -5.19 9.39
N ILE A 7 1.60 -3.89 9.55
CA ILE A 7 2.44 -3.31 10.59
C ILE A 7 1.53 -2.65 11.63
N THR A 8 1.74 -2.96 12.89
CA THR A 8 0.95 -2.37 13.97
C THR A 8 1.83 -1.74 15.03
N ARG A 9 1.32 -0.67 15.63
CA ARG A 9 1.95 -0.03 16.78
C ARG A 9 0.82 0.48 17.67
N GLY A 10 0.59 -0.20 18.79
CA GLY A 10 -0.61 0.03 19.59
C GLY A 10 -1.85 -0.30 18.76
N ARG A 11 -2.72 0.68 18.56
CA ARG A 11 -3.89 0.53 17.69
C ARG A 11 -3.65 0.95 16.25
N ASP A 12 -2.53 1.63 16.01
CA ASP A 12 -2.23 2.13 14.67
C ASP A 12 -1.85 0.96 13.75
N THR A 13 -2.40 0.95 12.55
CA THR A 13 -2.20 -0.12 11.58
C THR A 13 -1.82 0.45 10.22
N TRP A 14 -0.82 -0.14 9.60
CA TRP A 14 -0.39 0.15 8.24
C TRP A 14 -0.36 -1.13 7.44
N GLY A 15 -0.60 -1.03 6.14
CA GLY A 15 -0.51 -2.17 5.23
C GLY A 15 0.56 -1.97 4.18
N VAL A 16 1.24 -3.05 3.81
CA VAL A 16 2.20 -3.06 2.71
C VAL A 16 1.83 -4.17 1.77
N GLU A 17 1.75 -3.85 0.49
CA GLU A 17 1.44 -4.81 -0.55
C GLU A 17 2.44 -4.67 -1.68
N VAL A 18 2.78 -5.77 -2.34
CA VAL A 18 3.75 -5.79 -3.43
C VAL A 18 3.08 -6.37 -4.67
N THR A 19 3.25 -5.71 -5.80
CA THR A 19 2.81 -6.23 -7.10
C THR A 19 3.97 -6.23 -8.09
N ALA A 20 4.00 -7.22 -8.97
CA ALA A 20 4.98 -7.30 -10.03
C ALA A 20 4.65 -6.39 -11.21
N SER A 21 3.45 -5.82 -11.26
CA SER A 21 3.02 -4.95 -12.35
C SER A 21 3.81 -3.64 -12.36
N ALA A 22 4.21 -3.20 -13.54
CA ALA A 22 4.79 -1.87 -13.72
C ALA A 22 3.72 -0.79 -13.73
N THR A 23 2.49 -1.16 -14.06
CA THR A 23 1.34 -0.25 -14.10
C THR A 23 0.42 -0.57 -12.93
N VAL A 24 0.13 0.44 -12.11
CA VAL A 24 -0.76 0.28 -10.98
C VAL A 24 -2.20 0.56 -11.42
N SER A 25 -3.09 -0.37 -11.13
CA SER A 25 -4.52 -0.22 -11.39
C SER A 25 -5.29 -0.11 -10.07
N PRO A 26 -6.54 0.37 -10.10
CA PRO A 26 -7.36 0.42 -8.87
C PRO A 26 -7.52 -0.94 -8.19
N ALA A 27 -7.53 -2.03 -8.95
CA ALA A 27 -7.65 -3.36 -8.39
C ALA A 27 -6.45 -3.75 -7.52
N ASP A 28 -5.27 -3.21 -7.82
CA ASP A 28 -4.05 -3.52 -7.07
C ASP A 28 -4.11 -3.05 -5.62
N GLY A 29 -4.94 -2.04 -5.33
CA GLY A 29 -5.10 -1.53 -3.98
C GLY A 29 -6.26 -2.15 -3.20
N SER A 30 -6.92 -3.16 -3.74
CA SER A 30 -8.12 -3.73 -3.11
C SER A 30 -7.84 -4.30 -1.72
N GLY A 31 -6.68 -4.93 -1.53
CA GLY A 31 -6.28 -5.48 -0.24
C GLY A 31 -6.10 -4.41 0.81
N LEU A 32 -5.44 -3.32 0.45
CA LEU A 32 -5.24 -2.19 1.35
C LEU A 32 -6.57 -1.54 1.72
N ARG A 33 -7.48 -1.42 0.76
CA ARG A 33 -8.81 -0.86 1.05
C ARG A 33 -9.58 -1.71 2.02
N ARG A 34 -9.52 -3.04 1.88
CA ARG A 34 -10.17 -3.94 2.83
C ARG A 34 -9.59 -3.82 4.23
N LEU A 35 -8.28 -3.75 4.33
CA LEU A 35 -7.62 -3.55 5.61
C LEU A 35 -8.07 -2.24 6.25
N ALA A 36 -8.15 -1.17 5.47
CA ALA A 36 -8.60 0.13 5.94
C ALA A 36 -10.04 0.06 6.46
N GLU A 37 -10.91 -0.65 5.76
CA GLU A 37 -12.30 -0.84 6.20
C GLU A 37 -12.39 -1.61 7.50
N GLN A 38 -11.59 -2.67 7.65
CA GLN A 38 -11.57 -3.48 8.85
C GLN A 38 -11.05 -2.74 10.06
N CYS A 39 -10.02 -1.93 9.87
CA CYS A 39 -9.37 -1.20 10.96
C CYS A 39 -10.04 0.14 11.27
N GLY A 40 -10.82 0.68 10.34
CA GLY A 40 -11.49 1.95 10.53
C GLY A 40 -10.51 3.07 10.86
N LYS A 41 -10.77 3.78 11.94
CA LYS A 41 -9.93 4.92 12.37
C LYS A 41 -8.52 4.53 12.76
N ASP A 42 -8.26 3.27 13.02
CA ASP A 42 -6.93 2.79 13.41
C ASP A 42 -6.02 2.58 12.20
N PHE A 43 -6.57 2.59 10.99
CA PHE A 43 -5.77 2.49 9.78
C PHE A 43 -5.09 3.83 9.48
N LYS A 44 -3.78 3.84 9.44
CA LYS A 44 -2.99 5.08 9.27
C LYS A 44 -2.40 5.25 7.89
N GLY A 45 -2.18 4.19 7.15
CA GLY A 45 -1.65 4.32 5.81
C GLY A 45 -1.33 3.00 5.16
N GLY A 46 -1.10 3.04 3.86
CA GLY A 46 -0.72 1.87 3.10
C GLY A 46 0.22 2.21 1.97
N VAL A 47 1.09 1.27 1.65
CA VAL A 47 2.03 1.41 0.55
C VAL A 47 1.87 0.20 -0.36
N LEU A 48 1.79 0.49 -1.66
CA LEU A 48 1.81 -0.53 -2.71
C LEU A 48 3.14 -0.39 -3.46
N PHE A 49 4.03 -1.36 -3.29
CA PHE A 49 5.26 -1.41 -4.07
C PHE A 49 4.98 -2.04 -5.42
N HIS A 50 5.51 -1.43 -6.48
CA HIS A 50 5.32 -1.89 -7.85
C HIS A 50 6.65 -1.85 -8.61
N SER A 51 6.68 -2.45 -9.80
CA SER A 51 7.92 -2.55 -10.59
C SER A 51 8.14 -1.39 -11.56
N GLY A 52 7.26 -0.40 -11.55
CA GLY A 52 7.41 0.80 -12.37
C GLY A 52 8.45 1.76 -11.83
N VAL A 53 8.50 2.97 -12.39
CA VAL A 53 9.55 3.95 -12.08
C VAL A 53 9.07 5.17 -11.32
N SER A 54 7.77 5.38 -11.21
CA SER A 54 7.21 6.61 -10.61
C SER A 54 6.44 6.32 -9.35
N THR A 55 6.57 7.21 -8.37
CA THR A 55 5.70 7.24 -7.20
C THR A 55 4.38 7.89 -7.61
N LEU A 56 3.27 7.20 -7.33
CA LEU A 56 1.95 7.63 -7.76
C LEU A 56 0.99 7.74 -6.59
N PRO A 57 0.16 8.78 -6.54
CA PRO A 57 -0.93 8.83 -5.57
C PRO A 57 -2.00 7.80 -5.96
N MET A 58 -2.63 7.21 -4.97
CA MET A 58 -3.78 6.35 -5.19
C MET A 58 -5.07 7.12 -4.87
N ALA A 59 -6.22 6.53 -5.17
CA ALA A 59 -7.51 7.20 -4.96
C ALA A 59 -7.73 7.62 -3.50
N ASP A 60 -7.31 6.78 -2.56
CA ASP A 60 -7.36 7.12 -1.14
C ASP A 60 -6.04 7.82 -0.77
N PRO A 61 -6.10 9.03 -0.16
CA PRO A 61 -4.87 9.77 0.16
C PRO A 61 -3.97 9.10 1.19
N ARG A 62 -4.46 8.07 1.88
CA ARG A 62 -3.64 7.30 2.82
C ARG A 62 -2.77 6.26 2.13
N PHE A 63 -2.99 6.01 0.85
CA PHE A 63 -2.26 5.02 0.07
C PHE A 63 -1.29 5.68 -0.87
N LEU A 64 -0.13 5.04 -1.05
CA LEU A 64 0.88 5.52 -1.98
C LEU A 64 1.45 4.33 -2.75
N ALA A 65 1.54 4.45 -4.06
CA ALA A 65 2.19 3.47 -4.90
C ALA A 65 3.64 3.88 -5.12
N VAL A 66 4.59 3.03 -4.70
CA VAL A 66 6.01 3.35 -4.67
C VAL A 66 6.79 2.31 -5.47
N PRO A 67 7.73 2.73 -6.35
CA PRO A 67 8.59 1.78 -7.05
C PRO A 67 9.43 0.95 -6.09
N LEU A 68 9.53 -0.36 -6.36
CA LEU A 68 10.40 -1.24 -5.57
C LEU A 68 11.85 -0.75 -5.54
N ALA A 69 12.30 -0.12 -6.62
CA ALA A 69 13.66 0.42 -6.70
C ALA A 69 13.96 1.45 -5.61
N LYS A 70 12.96 2.10 -5.06
CA LYS A 70 13.16 3.05 -3.95
C LYS A 70 13.70 2.39 -2.69
N LEU A 71 13.48 1.09 -2.52
CA LEU A 71 14.01 0.36 -1.37
C LEU A 71 15.54 0.28 -1.39
N TRP A 72 16.13 0.33 -2.59
CA TRP A 72 17.56 0.21 -2.77
C TRP A 72 18.30 1.55 -2.79
N ASN A 73 17.58 2.63 -2.98
CA ASN A 73 18.12 3.97 -3.15
C ASN A 73 17.82 4.89 -1.95
N MET A 74 17.79 4.32 -0.80
CA MET A 74 17.53 5.07 0.44
C MET A 74 18.78 5.71 1.01
#